data_cb3a92319bf19bfe2162ddf0c1edd5b3
#
_entry.id   cb3a92319bf19bfe2162ddf0c1edd5b3
#
_cell.length_a   1.000
_cell.length_b   1.000
_cell.length_c   1.000
_cell.angle_alpha   90.00
_cell.angle_beta   90.00
_cell.angle_gamma   90.00
#
_symmetry.space_group_name_H-M   'P 1'
#
loop_
_entity.id
_entity.type
_entity.pdbx_description
1 polymer ?
#
loop_
_entity_poly.entity_id
_entity_poly.type
_entity_poly.pdbx_seq_one_letter_code
_entity_poly.pdbx_strand_id
1 'polypeptide(L)'
;GDVLLLNDDDLTYAKVRLDASSLATGLEHVDAFAQSLPRSILLASAWDMVRDGRLPASRFLAAALAALRVETRSSVVQGLLARVSTCLSRFLPQTDRETAIAATADTLLTLARAADAGGDTQLQLARAVAAHAVTENQTAAVAAWLDGSETLDGLVVDQDLRWELLIGLVAAGRAGETEIAAEESRDLT
;
A
#
# COMPACT_ATOMS: atom_id res chain seq x y z
N GLY A 1 -14.87 -23.00 -1.51
CA GLY A 1 -15.81 -22.94 -0.37
C GLY A 1 -16.61 -21.65 -0.44
N ASP A 2 -17.72 -21.59 0.28
CA ASP A 2 -18.56 -20.40 0.33
C ASP A 2 -18.05 -19.45 1.42
N VAL A 3 -18.27 -18.16 1.24
CA VAL A 3 -17.95 -17.13 2.23
C VAL A 3 -19.25 -16.58 2.78
N LEU A 4 -19.45 -16.68 4.09
CA LEU A 4 -20.53 -15.99 4.77
C LEU A 4 -20.00 -14.65 5.29
N LEU A 5 -20.36 -13.57 4.61
CA LEU A 5 -19.99 -12.21 4.99
C LEU A 5 -21.15 -11.57 5.77
N LEU A 6 -20.92 -11.30 7.06
CA LEU A 6 -21.88 -10.60 7.89
C LEU A 6 -21.82 -9.10 7.63
N ASN A 7 -22.95 -8.41 7.73
CA ASN A 7 -23.06 -6.95 7.52
C ASN A 7 -22.63 -6.51 6.12
N ASP A 8 -22.93 -7.31 5.10
CA ASP A 8 -22.49 -7.13 3.71
C ASP A 8 -22.82 -5.75 3.12
N ASP A 9 -23.99 -5.20 3.47
CA ASP A 9 -24.41 -3.84 3.05
C ASP A 9 -23.93 -2.72 4.00
N ASP A 10 -23.11 -3.03 5.01
CA ASP A 10 -22.61 -2.09 6.03
C ASP A 10 -23.71 -1.28 6.74
N LEU A 11 -24.87 -1.89 6.97
CA LEU A 11 -26.04 -1.25 7.58
C LEU A 11 -25.95 -1.15 9.10
N THR A 12 -25.02 -1.84 9.73
CA THR A 12 -24.89 -1.91 11.18
C THR A 12 -23.49 -1.49 11.62
N TYR A 13 -23.43 -0.58 12.58
CA TYR A 13 -22.16 -0.25 13.25
C TYR A 13 -21.79 -1.38 14.22
N ALA A 14 -21.07 -2.37 13.73
CA ALA A 14 -20.67 -3.55 14.48
C ALA A 14 -19.27 -4.00 14.14
N LYS A 15 -18.55 -4.53 15.14
CA LYS A 15 -17.30 -5.24 14.91
C LYS A 15 -17.62 -6.65 14.41
N VAL A 16 -17.42 -6.89 13.13
CA VAL A 16 -17.68 -8.18 12.49
C VAL A 16 -16.51 -9.13 12.75
N ARG A 17 -16.85 -10.37 13.10
CA ARG A 17 -15.88 -11.47 13.19
C ARG A 17 -16.38 -12.63 12.35
N LEU A 18 -15.61 -12.99 11.35
CA LEU A 18 -15.94 -14.11 10.47
C LEU A 18 -15.55 -15.44 11.15
N ASP A 19 -16.25 -16.49 10.79
CA ASP A 19 -15.82 -17.85 11.10
C ASP A 19 -14.54 -18.20 10.36
N ALA A 20 -13.85 -19.25 10.82
CA ALA A 20 -12.52 -19.60 10.31
C ALA A 20 -12.52 -19.99 8.82
N SER A 21 -13.58 -20.63 8.34
CA SER A 21 -13.71 -21.04 6.94
C SER A 21 -13.95 -19.85 6.02
N SER A 22 -14.94 -19.00 6.37
CA SER A 22 -15.27 -17.78 5.63
C SER A 22 -14.08 -16.82 5.58
N LEU A 23 -13.37 -16.66 6.71
CA LEU A 23 -12.17 -15.82 6.76
C LEU A 23 -11.07 -16.38 5.85
N ALA A 24 -10.78 -17.68 5.92
CA ALA A 24 -9.72 -18.30 5.12
C ALA A 24 -10.00 -18.16 3.64
N THR A 25 -11.19 -18.59 3.20
CA THR A 25 -11.62 -18.50 1.79
C THR A 25 -11.71 -17.06 1.31
N GLY A 26 -12.27 -16.17 2.12
CA GLY A 26 -12.41 -14.76 1.77
C GLY A 26 -11.04 -14.06 1.57
N LEU A 27 -10.06 -14.31 2.44
CA LEU A 27 -8.73 -13.73 2.29
C LEU A 27 -7.95 -14.31 1.11
N GLU A 28 -8.11 -15.61 0.84
CA GLU A 28 -7.47 -16.29 -0.30
C GLU A 28 -7.99 -15.79 -1.65
N HIS A 29 -9.27 -15.41 -1.71
CA HIS A 29 -9.95 -15.00 -2.93
C HIS A 29 -10.49 -13.56 -2.85
N VAL A 30 -9.82 -12.68 -2.12
CA VAL A 30 -10.29 -11.30 -1.90
C VAL A 30 -10.42 -10.50 -3.19
N ASP A 31 -9.61 -10.78 -4.18
CA ASP A 31 -9.64 -10.20 -5.52
C ASP A 31 -10.79 -10.71 -6.39
N ALA A 32 -11.41 -11.83 -6.04
CA ALA A 32 -12.59 -12.35 -6.73
C ALA A 32 -13.90 -11.64 -6.35
N PHE A 33 -13.90 -10.84 -5.27
CA PHE A 33 -15.07 -10.02 -4.93
C PHE A 33 -15.24 -8.90 -5.96
N ALA A 34 -16.30 -8.96 -6.76
CA ALA A 34 -16.55 -7.99 -7.83
C ALA A 34 -16.79 -6.56 -7.30
N GLN A 35 -17.38 -6.45 -6.11
CA GLN A 35 -17.74 -5.17 -5.51
C GLN A 35 -16.72 -4.74 -4.44
N SER A 36 -16.47 -3.44 -4.35
CA SER A 36 -15.54 -2.86 -3.38
C SER A 36 -16.04 -2.98 -1.93
N LEU A 37 -17.36 -2.83 -1.70
CA LEU A 37 -17.93 -2.82 -0.34
C LEU A 37 -17.74 -4.15 0.40
N PRO A 38 -18.16 -5.32 -0.13
CA PRO A 38 -17.90 -6.62 0.52
C PRO A 38 -16.42 -6.88 0.76
N ARG A 39 -15.55 -6.52 -0.21
CA ARG A 39 -14.11 -6.62 -0.09
C ARG A 39 -13.57 -5.76 1.07
N SER A 40 -14.07 -4.53 1.19
CA SER A 40 -13.69 -3.61 2.27
C SER A 40 -14.12 -4.10 3.65
N ILE A 41 -15.32 -4.66 3.77
CA ILE A 41 -15.86 -5.23 5.02
C ILE A 41 -15.04 -6.45 5.45
N LEU A 42 -14.73 -7.34 4.52
CA LEU A 42 -13.87 -8.50 4.77
C LEU A 42 -12.49 -8.05 5.30
N LEU A 43 -11.85 -7.10 4.62
CA LEU A 43 -10.52 -6.60 5.01
C LEU A 43 -10.55 -5.78 6.31
N ALA A 44 -11.63 -5.03 6.58
CA ALA A 44 -11.81 -4.35 7.86
C ALA A 44 -11.94 -5.35 9.01
N SER A 45 -12.74 -6.41 8.82
CA SER A 45 -12.89 -7.51 9.79
C SER A 45 -11.56 -8.22 10.05
N ALA A 46 -10.81 -8.51 8.98
CA ALA A 46 -9.49 -9.14 9.07
C ALA A 46 -8.49 -8.24 9.80
N TRP A 47 -8.49 -6.93 9.50
CA TRP A 47 -7.63 -5.96 10.17
C TRP A 47 -7.91 -5.88 11.68
N ASP A 48 -9.17 -5.87 12.07
CA ASP A 48 -9.55 -5.93 13.49
C ASP A 48 -9.04 -7.21 14.16
N MET A 49 -9.09 -8.34 13.45
CA MET A 49 -8.54 -9.60 13.97
C MET A 49 -7.01 -9.57 14.11
N VAL A 50 -6.28 -8.86 13.22
CA VAL A 50 -4.83 -8.63 13.39
C VAL A 50 -4.57 -7.82 14.66
N ARG A 51 -5.30 -6.73 14.85
CA ARG A 51 -5.17 -5.86 16.03
C ARG A 51 -5.50 -6.59 17.35
N ASP A 52 -6.43 -7.55 17.28
CA ASP A 52 -6.81 -8.39 18.42
C ASP A 52 -5.85 -9.59 18.64
N GLY A 53 -4.79 -9.73 17.83
CA GLY A 53 -3.86 -10.86 17.88
C GLY A 53 -4.46 -12.21 17.48
N ARG A 54 -5.53 -12.20 16.67
CA ARG A 54 -6.29 -13.39 16.24
C ARG A 54 -6.04 -13.81 14.80
N LEU A 55 -5.38 -12.95 14.01
CA LEU A 55 -4.98 -13.23 12.64
C LEU A 55 -3.51 -12.84 12.48
N PRO A 56 -2.66 -13.72 11.93
CA PRO A 56 -1.29 -13.35 11.57
C PRO A 56 -1.28 -12.16 10.59
N ALA A 57 -0.45 -11.17 10.89
CA ALA A 57 -0.33 -9.96 10.08
C ALA A 57 0.08 -10.25 8.63
N SER A 58 0.89 -11.27 8.41
CA SER A 58 1.30 -11.71 7.07
C SER A 58 0.11 -12.16 6.20
N ARG A 59 -0.90 -12.80 6.78
CA ARG A 59 -2.11 -13.18 6.05
C ARG A 59 -2.94 -11.98 5.63
N PHE A 60 -3.08 -11.00 6.52
CA PHE A 60 -3.73 -9.75 6.18
C PHE A 60 -2.96 -9.00 5.09
N LEU A 61 -1.64 -8.91 5.21
CA LEU A 61 -0.77 -8.23 4.25
C LEU A 61 -0.94 -8.82 2.84
N ALA A 62 -0.89 -10.15 2.71
CA ALA A 62 -1.10 -10.83 1.43
C ALA A 62 -2.46 -10.51 0.81
N ALA A 63 -3.53 -10.55 1.60
CA ALA A 63 -4.88 -10.22 1.14
C ALA A 63 -5.03 -8.74 0.77
N ALA A 64 -4.45 -7.81 1.55
CA ALA A 64 -4.47 -6.39 1.25
C ALA A 64 -3.77 -6.06 -0.07
N LEU A 65 -2.61 -6.69 -0.33
CA LEU A 65 -1.88 -6.53 -1.59
C LEU A 65 -2.65 -7.14 -2.79
N ALA A 66 -3.33 -8.27 -2.60
CA ALA A 66 -4.20 -8.84 -3.63
C ALA A 66 -5.40 -7.93 -3.93
N ALA A 67 -6.02 -7.36 -2.89
CA ALA A 67 -7.14 -6.42 -3.06
C ALA A 67 -6.75 -5.13 -3.79
N LEU A 68 -5.54 -4.61 -3.55
CA LEU A 68 -5.02 -3.42 -4.25
C LEU A 68 -4.92 -3.60 -5.76
N ARG A 69 -4.83 -4.84 -6.26
CA ARG A 69 -4.77 -5.14 -7.71
C ARG A 69 -6.08 -4.88 -8.44
N VAL A 70 -7.20 -4.93 -7.72
CA VAL A 70 -8.55 -4.84 -8.29
C VAL A 70 -9.37 -3.69 -7.71
N GLU A 71 -8.81 -2.95 -6.73
CA GLU A 71 -9.50 -1.84 -6.11
C GLU A 71 -9.34 -0.56 -6.94
N THR A 72 -10.47 0.08 -7.25
CA THR A 72 -10.53 1.30 -8.07
C THR A 72 -10.94 2.53 -7.28
N ARG A 73 -11.44 2.38 -6.05
CA ARG A 73 -11.85 3.51 -5.21
C ARG A 73 -10.65 4.08 -4.48
N SER A 74 -10.24 5.29 -4.80
CA SER A 74 -9.04 5.94 -4.25
C SER A 74 -9.05 6.02 -2.71
N SER A 75 -10.20 6.27 -2.09
CA SER A 75 -10.32 6.29 -0.62
C SER A 75 -10.10 4.92 0.03
N VAL A 76 -10.52 3.84 -0.64
CA VAL A 76 -10.27 2.46 -0.17
C VAL A 76 -8.81 2.09 -0.34
N VAL A 77 -8.21 2.44 -1.49
CA VAL A 77 -6.76 2.28 -1.75
C VAL A 77 -5.95 2.97 -0.67
N GLN A 78 -6.25 4.24 -0.36
CA GLN A 78 -5.58 4.99 0.70
C GLN A 78 -5.66 4.28 2.05
N GLY A 79 -6.86 3.84 2.43
CA GLY A 79 -7.08 3.11 3.68
C GLY A 79 -6.33 1.78 3.75
N LEU A 80 -6.23 1.06 2.63
CA LEU A 80 -5.47 -0.20 2.56
C LEU A 80 -3.97 0.06 2.66
N LEU A 81 -3.43 1.04 1.95
CA LEU A 81 -2.02 1.41 2.00
C LEU A 81 -1.58 1.83 3.42
N ALA A 82 -2.43 2.60 4.14
CA ALA A 82 -2.18 2.95 5.53
C ALA A 82 -2.12 1.73 6.45
N ARG A 83 -3.00 0.74 6.24
CA ARG A 83 -2.99 -0.52 7.00
C ARG A 83 -1.79 -1.40 6.63
N VAL A 84 -1.40 -1.45 5.36
CA VAL A 84 -0.18 -2.13 4.89
C VAL A 84 1.04 -1.55 5.59
N SER A 85 1.22 -0.24 5.58
CA SER A 85 2.32 0.45 6.25
C SER A 85 2.35 0.15 7.76
N THR A 86 1.19 0.21 8.41
CA THR A 86 1.06 -0.14 9.84
C THR A 86 1.38 -1.60 10.11
N CYS A 87 0.96 -2.50 9.22
CA CYS A 87 1.24 -3.94 9.30
C CYS A 87 2.74 -4.21 9.26
N LEU A 88 3.43 -3.64 8.26
CA LEU A 88 4.87 -3.77 8.07
C LEU A 88 5.66 -3.23 9.29
N SER A 89 5.26 -2.05 9.80
CA SER A 89 6.02 -1.39 10.86
C SER A 89 5.77 -1.95 12.27
N ARG A 90 4.56 -2.49 12.55
CA ARG A 90 4.13 -2.77 13.93
C ARG A 90 3.70 -4.20 14.22
N PHE A 91 3.22 -4.95 13.21
CA PHE A 91 2.55 -6.23 13.45
C PHE A 91 3.32 -7.45 12.92
N LEU A 92 4.30 -7.24 12.03
CA LEU A 92 5.15 -8.34 11.57
C LEU A 92 6.27 -8.62 12.57
N PRO A 93 6.66 -9.91 12.73
CA PRO A 93 7.88 -10.27 13.43
C PRO A 93 9.10 -9.55 12.84
N GLN A 94 10.05 -9.16 13.69
CA GLN A 94 11.24 -8.45 13.22
C GLN A 94 12.07 -9.26 12.21
N THR A 95 12.09 -10.58 12.37
CA THR A 95 12.79 -11.51 11.47
C THR A 95 12.26 -11.49 10.04
N ASP A 96 10.98 -11.20 9.86
CA ASP A 96 10.30 -11.29 8.56
C ASP A 96 10.12 -9.91 7.93
N ARG A 97 10.33 -8.84 8.70
CA ARG A 97 9.97 -7.47 8.33
C ARG A 97 10.71 -6.97 7.11
N GLU A 98 12.03 -7.13 7.05
CA GLU A 98 12.83 -6.64 5.92
C GLU A 98 12.42 -7.30 4.60
N THR A 99 12.26 -8.62 4.61
CA THR A 99 11.80 -9.36 3.42
C THR A 99 10.39 -8.94 3.01
N ALA A 100 9.49 -8.75 3.99
CA ALA A 100 8.12 -8.32 3.71
C ALA A 100 8.05 -6.90 3.17
N ILE A 101 8.87 -5.96 3.66
CA ILE A 101 8.96 -4.59 3.13
C ILE A 101 9.42 -4.63 1.68
N ALA A 102 10.52 -5.34 1.37
CA ALA A 102 11.04 -5.44 0.01
C ALA A 102 10.01 -6.04 -0.95
N ALA A 103 9.37 -7.16 -0.60
CA ALA A 103 8.35 -7.80 -1.43
C ALA A 103 7.09 -6.93 -1.61
N THR A 104 6.72 -6.18 -0.57
CA THR A 104 5.61 -5.23 -0.64
C THR A 104 5.94 -4.08 -1.60
N ALA A 105 7.13 -3.48 -1.48
CA ALA A 105 7.55 -2.39 -2.36
C ALA A 105 7.64 -2.83 -3.83
N ASP A 106 8.09 -4.06 -4.13
CA ASP A 106 8.07 -4.62 -5.50
C ASP A 106 6.63 -4.73 -6.04
N THR A 107 5.70 -5.18 -5.20
CA THR A 107 4.29 -5.27 -5.58
C THR A 107 3.71 -3.89 -5.84
N LEU A 108 3.96 -2.92 -4.94
CA LEU A 108 3.49 -1.54 -5.08
C LEU A 108 4.07 -0.87 -6.31
N LEU A 109 5.35 -1.09 -6.62
CA LEU A 109 6.03 -0.57 -7.83
C LEU A 109 5.36 -1.12 -9.10
N THR A 110 5.04 -2.41 -9.11
CA THR A 110 4.31 -3.03 -10.22
C THR A 110 2.93 -2.42 -10.39
N LEU A 111 2.21 -2.20 -9.29
CA LEU A 111 0.87 -1.60 -9.30
C LEU A 111 0.91 -0.12 -9.73
N ALA A 112 1.89 0.66 -9.29
CA ALA A 112 2.04 2.06 -9.66
C ALA A 112 2.27 2.23 -11.18
N ARG A 113 3.06 1.32 -11.77
CA ARG A 113 3.30 1.30 -13.23
C ARG A 113 2.09 0.84 -14.04
N ALA A 114 1.21 0.04 -13.45
CA ALA A 114 0.02 -0.50 -14.12
C ALA A 114 -1.26 0.31 -13.85
N ALA A 115 -1.23 1.27 -12.93
CA ALA A 115 -2.38 2.07 -12.56
C ALA A 115 -2.79 3.04 -13.69
N ASP A 116 -4.07 3.44 -13.68
CA ASP A 116 -4.61 4.42 -14.63
C ASP A 116 -3.79 5.71 -14.57
N ALA A 117 -3.36 6.18 -15.76
CA ALA A 117 -2.49 7.32 -15.95
C ALA A 117 -3.05 8.61 -15.31
N GLY A 118 -2.29 9.24 -14.45
CA GLY A 118 -2.66 10.49 -13.77
C GLY A 118 -3.80 10.36 -12.75
N GLY A 119 -4.22 9.14 -12.41
CA GLY A 119 -5.27 8.91 -11.43
C GLY A 119 -4.76 9.01 -9.98
N ASP A 120 -5.67 9.32 -9.04
CA ASP A 120 -5.38 9.38 -7.60
C ASP A 120 -4.74 8.08 -7.09
N THR A 121 -5.17 6.93 -7.61
CA THR A 121 -4.61 5.63 -7.24
C THR A 121 -3.14 5.53 -7.63
N GLN A 122 -2.75 5.99 -8.82
CA GLN A 122 -1.36 6.01 -9.26
C GLN A 122 -0.49 6.86 -8.34
N LEU A 123 -0.96 8.07 -8.01
CA LEU A 123 -0.27 8.97 -7.08
C LEU A 123 -0.07 8.33 -5.70
N GLN A 124 -1.12 7.71 -5.14
CA GLN A 124 -1.05 7.04 -3.85
C GLN A 124 -0.09 5.85 -3.85
N LEU A 125 -0.06 5.09 -4.94
CA LEU A 125 0.87 3.98 -5.11
C LEU A 125 2.31 4.46 -5.26
N ALA A 126 2.57 5.54 -6.00
CA ALA A 126 3.90 6.14 -6.13
C ALA A 126 4.44 6.60 -4.76
N ARG A 127 3.60 7.27 -3.96
CA ARG A 127 3.91 7.64 -2.57
C ARG A 127 4.22 6.44 -1.69
N ALA A 128 3.43 5.38 -1.82
CA ALA A 128 3.64 4.16 -1.06
C ALA A 128 4.94 3.43 -1.46
N VAL A 129 5.30 3.44 -2.75
CA VAL A 129 6.59 2.92 -3.23
C VAL A 129 7.73 3.70 -2.57
N ALA A 130 7.70 5.03 -2.62
CA ALA A 130 8.73 5.87 -1.99
C ALA A 130 8.89 5.58 -0.50
N ALA A 131 7.76 5.43 0.22
CA ALA A 131 7.75 5.18 1.66
C ALA A 131 8.33 3.81 2.06
N HIS A 132 8.36 2.83 1.13
CA HIS A 132 8.77 1.45 1.42
C HIS A 132 9.93 0.93 0.55
N ALA A 133 10.49 1.75 -0.34
CA ALA A 133 11.62 1.37 -1.18
C ALA A 133 12.87 1.12 -0.33
N VAL A 134 13.43 -0.09 -0.43
CA VAL A 134 14.63 -0.51 0.33
C VAL A 134 15.68 -1.16 -0.56
N THR A 135 15.30 -1.79 -1.68
CA THR A 135 16.24 -2.40 -2.61
C THR A 135 16.77 -1.39 -3.61
N GLU A 136 17.91 -1.70 -4.24
CA GLU A 136 18.52 -0.84 -5.25
C GLU A 136 17.56 -0.56 -6.43
N ASN A 137 16.88 -1.58 -6.93
CA ASN A 137 15.92 -1.43 -8.03
C ASN A 137 14.75 -0.49 -7.65
N GLN A 138 14.22 -0.61 -6.43
CA GLN A 138 13.10 0.20 -5.95
C GLN A 138 13.53 1.66 -5.77
N THR A 139 14.67 1.88 -5.11
CA THR A 139 15.21 3.23 -4.88
C THR A 139 15.65 3.90 -6.17
N ALA A 140 16.19 3.14 -7.14
CA ALA A 140 16.50 3.65 -8.46
C ALA A 140 15.24 4.14 -9.21
N ALA A 141 14.12 3.40 -9.12
CA ALA A 141 12.86 3.84 -9.71
C ALA A 141 12.35 5.14 -9.06
N VAL A 142 12.41 5.23 -7.72
CA VAL A 142 12.02 6.46 -7.00
C VAL A 142 12.90 7.65 -7.39
N ALA A 143 14.22 7.44 -7.51
CA ALA A 143 15.15 8.48 -7.93
C ALA A 143 14.88 8.94 -9.38
N ALA A 144 14.60 7.98 -10.28
CA ALA A 144 14.28 8.27 -11.68
C ALA A 144 12.98 9.06 -11.84
N TRP A 145 11.98 8.81 -10.99
CA TRP A 145 10.76 9.64 -10.95
C TRP A 145 11.04 11.05 -10.41
N LEU A 146 11.92 11.17 -9.41
CA LEU A 146 12.27 12.47 -8.82
C LEU A 146 13.04 13.35 -9.79
N ASP A 147 13.98 12.80 -10.53
CA ASP A 147 14.83 13.54 -11.48
C ASP A 147 14.20 13.63 -12.90
N GLY A 148 13.12 12.89 -13.15
CA GLY A 148 12.40 12.87 -14.43
C GLY A 148 13.01 12.01 -15.51
N SER A 149 14.03 11.19 -15.21
CA SER A 149 14.63 10.25 -16.16
C SER A 149 13.74 9.05 -16.48
N GLU A 150 12.82 8.68 -15.56
CA GLU A 150 11.67 7.80 -15.78
C GLU A 150 10.40 8.56 -15.36
N THR A 151 9.34 8.44 -16.14
CA THR A 151 8.03 9.00 -15.80
C THR A 151 6.98 7.91 -15.77
N LEU A 152 6.06 7.99 -14.83
CA LEU A 152 4.81 7.25 -14.90
C LEU A 152 3.83 8.07 -15.76
N ASP A 153 3.26 7.44 -16.77
CA ASP A 153 2.36 8.14 -17.70
C ASP A 153 1.23 8.87 -16.96
N GLY A 154 1.05 10.16 -17.25
CA GLY A 154 0.06 11.03 -16.62
C GLY A 154 0.36 11.46 -15.16
N LEU A 155 1.35 10.91 -14.49
CA LEU A 155 1.70 11.32 -13.14
C LEU A 155 2.47 12.65 -13.16
N VAL A 156 1.90 13.66 -12.53
CA VAL A 156 2.59 14.94 -12.31
C VAL A 156 3.39 14.85 -11.01
N VAL A 157 4.72 14.96 -11.14
CA VAL A 157 5.62 15.02 -9.99
C VAL A 157 5.73 16.48 -9.55
N ASP A 158 4.69 16.94 -8.81
CA ASP A 158 4.64 18.26 -8.22
C ASP A 158 5.57 18.38 -7.01
N GLN A 159 5.59 19.56 -6.39
CA GLN A 159 6.44 19.86 -5.26
C GLN A 159 6.20 18.95 -4.06
N ASP A 160 4.95 18.65 -3.73
CA ASP A 160 4.62 17.77 -2.60
C ASP A 160 5.11 16.34 -2.85
N LEU A 161 4.87 15.81 -4.04
CA LEU A 161 5.35 14.48 -4.41
C LEU A 161 6.88 14.42 -4.46
N ARG A 162 7.55 15.47 -4.95
CA ARG A 162 9.01 15.55 -4.96
C ARG A 162 9.60 15.39 -3.56
N TRP A 163 9.05 16.09 -2.57
CA TRP A 163 9.47 15.95 -1.18
C TRP A 163 9.23 14.55 -0.64
N GLU A 164 8.09 13.93 -0.95
CA GLU A 164 7.80 12.56 -0.52
C GLU A 164 8.76 11.53 -1.14
N LEU A 165 9.09 11.67 -2.43
CA LEU A 165 10.07 10.82 -3.11
C LEU A 165 11.47 11.00 -2.48
N LEU A 166 11.88 12.24 -2.24
CA LEU A 166 13.17 12.54 -1.61
C LEU A 166 13.25 12.00 -0.18
N ILE A 167 12.20 12.16 0.63
CA ILE A 167 12.12 11.59 1.98
C ILE A 167 12.30 10.07 1.95
N GLY A 168 11.68 9.40 0.99
CA GLY A 168 11.84 7.95 0.80
C GLY A 168 13.30 7.58 0.50
N LEU A 169 13.97 8.32 -0.39
CA LEU A 169 15.38 8.10 -0.72
C LEU A 169 16.32 8.36 0.47
N VAL A 170 16.04 9.40 1.24
CA VAL A 170 16.79 9.69 2.48
C VAL A 170 16.61 8.56 3.49
N ALA A 171 15.39 8.09 3.71
CA ALA A 171 15.10 6.97 4.62
C ALA A 171 15.81 5.67 4.19
N ALA A 172 15.96 5.47 2.88
CA ALA A 172 16.70 4.34 2.30
C ALA A 172 18.23 4.53 2.27
N GLY A 173 18.75 5.69 2.72
CA GLY A 173 20.17 6.02 2.69
C GLY A 173 20.72 6.26 1.27
N ARG A 174 19.87 6.68 0.34
CA ARG A 174 20.21 6.95 -1.07
C ARG A 174 20.28 8.43 -1.42
N ALA A 175 19.86 9.30 -0.50
CA ALA A 175 19.97 10.76 -0.58
C ALA A 175 20.35 11.30 0.79
N GLY A 176 20.84 12.55 0.84
CA GLY A 176 21.29 13.20 2.06
C GLY A 176 21.13 14.71 2.02
N GLU A 177 21.97 15.41 2.81
CA GLU A 177 21.90 16.86 2.98
C GLU A 177 22.01 17.63 1.66
N THR A 178 22.82 17.15 0.73
CA THR A 178 23.02 17.80 -0.58
C THR A 178 21.74 17.83 -1.40
N GLU A 179 21.03 16.69 -1.47
CA GLU A 179 19.78 16.55 -2.23
C GLU A 179 18.65 17.32 -1.55
N ILE A 180 18.62 17.31 -0.21
CA ILE A 180 17.65 18.11 0.57
C ILE A 180 17.84 19.60 0.30
N ALA A 181 19.07 20.13 0.39
CA ALA A 181 19.38 21.54 0.14
C ALA A 181 19.07 21.94 -1.31
N ALA A 182 19.31 21.04 -2.28
CA ALA A 182 18.95 21.28 -3.67
C ALA A 182 17.43 21.39 -3.87
N GLU A 183 16.65 20.51 -3.23
CA GLU A 183 15.19 20.56 -3.31
C GLU A 183 14.61 21.78 -2.59
N GLU A 184 15.14 22.14 -1.41
CA GLU A 184 14.76 23.36 -0.70
C GLU A 184 14.97 24.62 -1.56
N SER A 185 16.12 24.70 -2.26
CA SER A 185 16.40 25.82 -3.15
C SER A 185 15.44 25.90 -4.34
N ARG A 186 14.95 24.77 -4.81
CA ARG A 186 13.94 24.67 -5.87
C ARG A 186 12.54 25.09 -5.37
N ASP A 187 12.22 24.77 -4.13
CA ASP A 187 10.94 25.05 -3.49
C ASP A 187 10.70 26.53 -3.22
N LEU A 188 11.78 27.30 -3.04
CA LEU A 188 11.72 28.74 -2.78
C LEU A 188 11.51 29.61 -4.04
N THR A 189 11.46 29.00 -5.23
CA THR A 189 11.28 29.67 -6.53
C THR A 189 9.90 29.46 -7.09
#